data_4742e5f7e68bcfc3a99cd015b228769b
#
_entry.id   4742e5f7e68bcfc3a99cd015b228769b
#
_cell.length_a   1.000
_cell.length_b   1.000
_cell.length_c   1.000
_cell.angle_alpha   90.00
_cell.angle_beta   90.00
_cell.angle_gamma   90.00
#
_symmetry.space_group_name_H-M   'P 1'
#
loop_
_entity.id
_entity.type
_entity.pdbx_description
1 polymer ?
#
loop_
_entity_poly.entity_id
_entity_poly.type
_entity_poly.pdbx_seq_one_letter_code
_entity_poly.pdbx_strand_id
1 'polypeptide(L)'
;GFVSAHNHVGYAVFRGRAEDVGYAPTHRLYLPMSGVITNSEREVIGALAVTELLRGGVTTILEMEEDAELFAPFIESSGIRAFIGVMVNDVNLDALASGQTVFDDTVRTQQLSQAIGLAERWHGRSGGRIQSVMAANGLSMSSPTLLKGLRAAADDLGLRVSIHLGFGERELVESVHHRAQFDYATDCGMLGTDVIAVHCYDVDEAEIDMLAKSGTSLAHCPHMNQFRGEVAPIQAMQSKGMQIGLGIDNYFSDYFEVLRSCIASARIRAHDPEVLSAQDALALGTIDAAAVMGLDHEIGSIEIGKKADLQIIDMRRLGLTPTNDPVATLVYHGHGKDVETVIV
;
A
#
# COMPACT_ATOMS: atom_id res chain seq x y z
N GLY A 1 -16.13 -3.31 -6.10
CA GLY A 1 -14.81 -3.82 -6.43
C GLY A 1 -13.88 -3.82 -5.23
N PHE A 2 -12.77 -4.48 -5.33
CA PHE A 2 -11.74 -4.44 -4.29
C PHE A 2 -11.03 -3.07 -4.28
N VAL A 3 -10.62 -2.67 -3.08
CA VAL A 3 -9.85 -1.45 -2.84
C VAL A 3 -8.50 -1.84 -2.25
N SER A 4 -7.42 -1.52 -2.94
CA SER A 4 -6.06 -1.80 -2.47
C SER A 4 -5.43 -0.51 -1.94
N ALA A 5 -5.28 -0.45 -0.61
CA ALA A 5 -4.79 0.72 0.09
C ALA A 5 -3.26 0.93 -0.02
N HIS A 6 -2.56 0.05 -0.75
CA HIS A 6 -1.13 0.16 -1.00
C HIS A 6 -0.70 -0.73 -2.17
N ASN A 7 0.04 -0.16 -3.14
CA ASN A 7 0.55 -0.83 -4.33
C ASN A 7 1.88 -0.23 -4.81
N HIS A 8 2.63 -1.07 -5.55
CA HIS A 8 3.80 -0.71 -6.34
C HIS A 8 3.72 -1.42 -7.69
N VAL A 9 3.06 -0.81 -8.68
CA VAL A 9 2.80 -1.47 -9.98
C VAL A 9 4.07 -1.72 -10.78
N GLY A 10 5.10 -0.88 -10.65
CA GLY A 10 6.39 -1.05 -11.31
C GLY A 10 7.18 -2.23 -10.79
N TYR A 11 6.96 -2.65 -9.55
CA TYR A 11 7.65 -3.81 -8.96
C TYR A 11 7.20 -5.16 -9.53
N ALA A 12 6.14 -5.21 -10.35
CA ALA A 12 5.76 -6.42 -11.08
C ALA A 12 6.89 -6.99 -11.95
N VAL A 13 7.88 -6.17 -12.34
CA VAL A 13 9.10 -6.60 -13.06
C VAL A 13 9.92 -7.63 -12.27
N PHE A 14 9.80 -7.64 -10.94
CA PHE A 14 10.57 -8.53 -10.06
C PHE A 14 9.89 -9.87 -9.77
N ARG A 15 8.69 -10.10 -10.31
CA ARG A 15 7.93 -11.34 -10.14
C ARG A 15 8.77 -12.57 -10.49
N GLY A 16 8.78 -13.57 -9.60
CA GLY A 16 9.59 -14.78 -9.74
C GLY A 16 11.08 -14.59 -9.43
N ARG A 17 11.48 -13.40 -8.98
CA ARG A 17 12.85 -13.10 -8.54
C ARG A 17 12.95 -12.57 -7.13
N ALA A 18 11.95 -11.78 -6.70
CA ALA A 18 11.98 -11.10 -5.42
C ALA A 18 11.58 -12.01 -4.26
N GLU A 19 10.72 -12.99 -4.51
CA GLU A 19 10.11 -13.84 -3.49
C GLU A 19 11.14 -14.62 -2.68
N ASP A 20 12.19 -15.13 -3.32
CA ASP A 20 13.24 -15.95 -2.70
C ASP A 20 14.54 -15.17 -2.42
N VAL A 21 14.57 -13.86 -2.56
CA VAL A 21 15.77 -13.05 -2.27
C VAL A 21 16.14 -13.07 -0.78
N GLY A 22 15.14 -13.26 0.09
CA GLY A 22 15.30 -13.26 1.54
C GLY A 22 15.48 -11.84 2.10
N TYR A 23 16.45 -11.66 3.00
CA TYR A 23 16.65 -10.37 3.66
C TYR A 23 17.18 -9.29 2.71
N ALA A 24 16.79 -8.04 2.98
CA ALA A 24 17.25 -6.83 2.30
C ALA A 24 17.06 -6.87 0.76
N PRO A 25 15.83 -7.14 0.25
CA PRO A 25 15.59 -7.19 -1.20
C PRO A 25 15.92 -5.87 -1.89
N THR A 26 15.78 -4.74 -1.21
CA THR A 26 16.15 -3.42 -1.71
C THR A 26 17.61 -3.39 -2.15
N HIS A 27 18.53 -3.83 -1.30
CA HIS A 27 19.96 -3.80 -1.62
C HIS A 27 20.38 -4.93 -2.57
N ARG A 28 19.75 -6.09 -2.49
CA ARG A 28 20.17 -7.29 -3.23
C ARG A 28 19.55 -7.39 -4.63
N LEU A 29 18.41 -6.75 -4.84
CA LEU A 29 17.67 -6.85 -6.09
C LEU A 29 17.23 -5.47 -6.63
N TYR A 30 16.44 -4.71 -5.86
CA TYR A 30 15.76 -3.53 -6.41
C TYR A 30 16.75 -2.45 -6.85
N LEU A 31 17.68 -2.02 -5.99
CA LEU A 31 18.69 -1.01 -6.34
C LEU A 31 19.59 -1.45 -7.50
N PRO A 32 20.19 -2.68 -7.51
CA PRO A 32 21.00 -3.13 -8.66
C PRO A 32 20.22 -3.18 -9.98
N MET A 33 18.93 -3.49 -9.93
CA MET A 33 18.10 -3.60 -11.14
C MET A 33 17.53 -2.26 -11.61
N SER A 34 17.34 -1.29 -10.72
CA SER A 34 16.78 0.01 -11.09
C SER A 34 17.58 0.74 -12.16
N GLY A 35 18.90 0.60 -12.18
CA GLY A 35 19.77 1.17 -13.20
C GLY A 35 19.82 0.40 -14.54
N VAL A 36 19.18 -0.78 -14.61
CA VAL A 36 19.20 -1.65 -15.79
C VAL A 36 17.89 -1.59 -16.57
N ILE A 37 16.77 -1.43 -15.85
CA ILE A 37 15.42 -1.40 -16.44
C ILE A 37 15.14 0.00 -16.99
N THR A 38 14.84 0.09 -18.27
CA THR A 38 14.50 1.37 -18.92
C THR A 38 13.11 1.86 -18.54
N ASN A 39 12.87 3.18 -18.66
CA ASN A 39 11.55 3.76 -18.42
C ASN A 39 10.45 3.13 -19.29
N SER A 40 10.76 2.85 -20.56
CA SER A 40 9.82 2.20 -21.47
C SER A 40 9.44 0.77 -21.03
N GLU A 41 10.38 0.02 -20.46
CA GLU A 41 10.10 -1.30 -19.90
C GLU A 41 9.26 -1.19 -18.62
N ARG A 42 9.53 -0.19 -17.77
CA ARG A 42 8.73 0.08 -16.57
C ARG A 42 7.28 0.46 -16.93
N GLU A 43 7.07 1.33 -17.92
CA GLU A 43 5.73 1.71 -18.40
C GLU A 43 4.92 0.48 -18.83
N VAL A 44 5.54 -0.43 -19.61
CA VAL A 44 4.89 -1.66 -20.07
C VAL A 44 4.55 -2.58 -18.91
N ILE A 45 5.47 -2.75 -17.96
CA ILE A 45 5.27 -3.60 -16.78
C ILE A 45 4.20 -3.01 -15.86
N GLY A 46 4.21 -1.70 -15.60
CA GLY A 46 3.17 -1.04 -14.82
C GLY A 46 1.79 -1.16 -15.47
N ALA A 47 1.72 -1.02 -16.81
CA ALA A 47 0.49 -1.23 -17.57
C ALA A 47 -0.03 -2.68 -17.45
N LEU A 48 0.87 -3.67 -17.49
CA LEU A 48 0.51 -5.07 -17.23
C LEU A 48 -0.06 -5.25 -15.82
N ALA A 49 0.62 -4.73 -14.80
CA ALA A 49 0.17 -4.85 -13.42
C ALA A 49 -1.21 -4.23 -13.19
N VAL A 50 -1.43 -3.00 -13.66
CA VAL A 50 -2.75 -2.34 -13.56
C VAL A 50 -3.84 -3.14 -14.29
N THR A 51 -3.50 -3.72 -15.46
CA THR A 51 -4.44 -4.57 -16.22
C THR A 51 -4.80 -5.84 -15.44
N GLU A 52 -3.82 -6.49 -14.80
CA GLU A 52 -4.06 -7.66 -13.96
C GLU A 52 -4.93 -7.32 -12.74
N LEU A 53 -4.65 -6.20 -12.06
CA LEU A 53 -5.43 -5.71 -10.93
C LEU A 53 -6.91 -5.50 -11.32
N LEU A 54 -7.16 -4.75 -12.40
CA LEU A 54 -8.51 -4.55 -12.92
C LEU A 54 -9.20 -5.88 -13.24
N ARG A 55 -8.53 -6.76 -13.97
CA ARG A 55 -9.10 -8.07 -14.33
C ARG A 55 -9.34 -8.96 -13.10
N GLY A 56 -8.59 -8.73 -12.02
CA GLY A 56 -8.75 -9.39 -10.73
C GLY A 56 -9.82 -8.78 -9.83
N GLY A 57 -10.55 -7.74 -10.29
CA GLY A 57 -11.65 -7.13 -9.54
C GLY A 57 -11.23 -5.92 -8.68
N VAL A 58 -9.99 -5.46 -8.77
CA VAL A 58 -9.53 -4.25 -8.08
C VAL A 58 -9.99 -3.02 -8.85
N THR A 59 -10.80 -2.18 -8.22
CA THR A 59 -11.33 -0.94 -8.83
C THR A 59 -10.61 0.31 -8.35
N THR A 60 -9.92 0.22 -7.20
CA THR A 60 -9.24 1.36 -6.58
C THR A 60 -7.88 0.94 -6.04
N ILE A 61 -6.84 1.75 -6.29
CA ILE A 61 -5.48 1.54 -5.80
C ILE A 61 -4.92 2.81 -5.15
N LEU A 62 -4.05 2.64 -4.14
CA LEU A 62 -3.08 3.65 -3.75
C LEU A 62 -1.73 3.20 -4.26
N GLU A 63 -1.22 3.92 -5.24
CA GLU A 63 0.03 3.66 -5.94
C GLU A 63 1.12 4.60 -5.45
N MET A 64 2.24 4.08 -4.99
CA MET A 64 3.40 4.88 -4.61
C MET A 64 4.68 4.27 -5.15
N GLU A 65 5.36 5.03 -6.00
CA GLU A 65 6.60 4.63 -6.67
C GLU A 65 7.56 5.84 -6.76
N GLU A 66 8.84 5.56 -6.85
CA GLU A 66 9.83 6.61 -7.11
C GLU A 66 9.58 7.31 -8.45
N ASP A 67 9.16 6.53 -9.46
CA ASP A 67 8.86 7.01 -10.82
C ASP A 67 7.35 7.03 -11.11
N ALA A 68 6.50 7.35 -10.13
CA ALA A 68 5.04 7.32 -10.25
C ALA A 68 4.49 8.09 -11.47
N GLU A 69 5.20 9.12 -11.93
CA GLU A 69 4.85 9.89 -13.13
C GLU A 69 4.80 9.02 -14.40
N LEU A 70 5.62 7.96 -14.48
CA LEU A 70 5.63 7.04 -15.65
C LEU A 70 4.33 6.24 -15.77
N PHE A 71 3.71 5.92 -14.64
CA PHE A 71 2.52 5.06 -14.60
C PHE A 71 1.22 5.85 -14.69
N ALA A 72 1.23 7.11 -14.28
CA ALA A 72 0.04 7.95 -14.17
C ALA A 72 -0.78 8.05 -15.48
N PRO A 73 -0.20 8.21 -16.69
CA PRO A 73 -0.97 8.26 -17.93
C PRO A 73 -1.73 6.96 -18.22
N PHE A 74 -1.10 5.80 -17.97
CA PHE A 74 -1.76 4.51 -18.16
C PHE A 74 -2.82 4.27 -17.08
N ILE A 75 -2.53 4.57 -15.82
CA ILE A 75 -3.49 4.48 -14.72
C ILE A 75 -4.75 5.31 -15.07
N GLU A 76 -4.59 6.56 -15.51
CA GLU A 76 -5.72 7.38 -15.93
C GLU A 76 -6.52 6.77 -17.08
N SER A 77 -5.83 6.32 -18.14
CA SER A 77 -6.47 5.77 -19.35
C SER A 77 -7.10 4.40 -19.15
N SER A 78 -6.62 3.61 -18.18
CA SER A 78 -7.15 2.29 -17.84
C SER A 78 -8.55 2.32 -17.25
N GLY A 79 -8.96 3.46 -16.70
CA GLY A 79 -10.24 3.61 -16.01
C GLY A 79 -10.21 3.28 -14.52
N ILE A 80 -9.13 2.72 -13.97
CA ILE A 80 -9.01 2.44 -12.53
C ILE A 80 -9.06 3.73 -11.71
N ARG A 81 -9.68 3.69 -10.54
CA ARG A 81 -9.57 4.77 -9.55
C ARG A 81 -8.21 4.68 -8.86
N ALA A 82 -7.51 5.80 -8.69
CA ALA A 82 -6.19 5.76 -8.08
C ALA A 82 -5.87 6.99 -7.24
N PHE A 83 -5.12 6.75 -6.16
CA PHE A 83 -4.27 7.73 -5.51
C PHE A 83 -2.86 7.46 -6.00
N ILE A 84 -2.15 8.50 -6.47
CA ILE A 84 -0.81 8.36 -7.05
C ILE A 84 0.14 9.29 -6.29
N GLY A 85 1.28 8.74 -5.84
CA GLY A 85 2.30 9.50 -5.11
C GLY A 85 3.72 9.11 -5.49
N VAL A 86 4.62 10.11 -5.55
CA VAL A 86 6.06 9.84 -5.61
C VAL A 86 6.52 9.37 -4.25
N MET A 87 7.08 8.17 -4.19
CA MET A 87 7.66 7.59 -2.97
C MET A 87 9.04 8.21 -2.72
N VAL A 88 9.06 9.33 -1.99
CA VAL A 88 10.28 10.10 -1.77
C VAL A 88 11.24 9.46 -0.78
N ASN A 89 12.53 9.66 -1.01
CA ASN A 89 13.64 9.44 -0.08
C ASN A 89 14.73 10.47 -0.37
N ASP A 90 15.69 10.68 0.52
CA ASP A 90 16.81 11.61 0.27
C ASP A 90 18.18 11.02 0.63
N VAL A 91 18.30 9.68 0.54
CA VAL A 91 19.59 9.01 0.71
C VAL A 91 20.43 9.12 -0.56
N ASN A 92 21.74 9.28 -0.36
CA ASN A 92 22.72 9.12 -1.42
C ASN A 92 22.88 7.63 -1.73
N LEU A 93 22.48 7.19 -2.93
CA LEU A 93 22.45 5.78 -3.31
C LEU A 93 23.87 5.17 -3.40
N ASP A 94 24.89 5.93 -3.78
CA ASP A 94 26.28 5.44 -3.84
C ASP A 94 26.82 5.18 -2.42
N ALA A 95 26.51 6.06 -1.47
CA ALA A 95 26.84 5.85 -0.07
C ALA A 95 26.07 4.66 0.51
N LEU A 96 24.80 4.53 0.18
CA LEU A 96 23.95 3.41 0.61
C LEU A 96 24.47 2.07 0.08
N ALA A 97 24.89 2.01 -1.18
CA ALA A 97 25.54 0.83 -1.78
C ALA A 97 26.84 0.44 -1.07
N SER A 98 27.50 1.40 -0.42
CA SER A 98 28.71 1.19 0.41
C SER A 98 28.37 0.90 1.89
N GLY A 99 27.09 0.74 2.23
CA GLY A 99 26.63 0.45 3.60
C GLY A 99 26.56 1.68 4.52
N GLN A 100 26.53 2.88 3.95
CA GLN A 100 26.45 4.13 4.71
C GLN A 100 25.14 4.88 4.38
N THR A 101 24.40 5.28 5.40
CA THR A 101 23.24 6.16 5.20
C THR A 101 23.70 7.62 5.27
N VAL A 102 23.67 8.30 4.12
CA VAL A 102 24.01 9.71 3.99
C VAL A 102 22.88 10.42 3.28
N PHE A 103 22.35 11.48 3.88
CA PHE A 103 21.28 12.28 3.27
C PHE A 103 21.86 13.36 2.36
N ASP A 104 21.20 13.61 1.21
CA ASP A 104 21.65 14.52 0.16
C ASP A 104 20.61 15.62 -0.08
N ASP A 105 21.02 16.87 0.11
CA ASP A 105 20.16 18.05 -0.04
C ASP A 105 19.65 18.25 -1.47
N THR A 106 20.44 17.83 -2.45
CA THR A 106 20.06 17.94 -3.88
C THR A 106 18.97 16.89 -4.19
N VAL A 107 19.17 15.64 -3.75
CA VAL A 107 18.18 14.56 -3.87
C VAL A 107 16.89 14.97 -3.18
N ARG A 108 16.97 15.48 -1.95
CA ARG A 108 15.80 15.95 -1.20
C ARG A 108 14.99 16.99 -1.95
N THR A 109 15.68 18.03 -2.45
CA THR A 109 15.02 19.14 -3.16
C THR A 109 14.34 18.64 -4.43
N GLN A 110 15.00 17.75 -5.17
CA GLN A 110 14.47 17.16 -6.38
C GLN A 110 13.23 16.27 -6.07
N GLN A 111 13.32 15.40 -5.09
CA GLN A 111 12.25 14.47 -4.70
C GLN A 111 10.99 15.21 -4.22
N LEU A 112 11.14 16.24 -3.37
CA LEU A 112 10.01 17.06 -2.94
C LEU A 112 9.37 17.80 -4.13
N SER A 113 10.20 18.38 -5.02
CA SER A 113 9.68 19.05 -6.22
C SER A 113 8.93 18.10 -7.15
N GLN A 114 9.40 16.86 -7.30
CA GLN A 114 8.72 15.84 -8.09
C GLN A 114 7.38 15.45 -7.46
N ALA A 115 7.33 15.25 -6.14
CA ALA A 115 6.09 14.89 -5.44
C ALA A 115 5.03 15.99 -5.54
N ILE A 116 5.42 17.25 -5.30
CA ILE A 116 4.52 18.40 -5.44
C ILE A 116 4.07 18.55 -6.90
N GLY A 117 5.00 18.49 -7.86
CA GLY A 117 4.68 18.63 -9.27
C GLY A 117 3.78 17.52 -9.81
N LEU A 118 3.93 16.28 -9.31
CA LEU A 118 2.99 15.19 -9.63
C LEU A 118 1.59 15.52 -9.09
N ALA A 119 1.49 15.96 -7.84
CA ALA A 119 0.21 16.32 -7.23
C ALA A 119 -0.48 17.45 -8.01
N GLU A 120 0.24 18.51 -8.38
CA GLU A 120 -0.30 19.63 -9.17
C GLU A 120 -0.82 19.18 -10.56
N ARG A 121 -0.19 18.19 -11.18
CA ARG A 121 -0.59 17.71 -12.51
C ARG A 121 -1.74 16.71 -12.47
N TRP A 122 -1.81 15.87 -11.45
CA TRP A 122 -2.66 14.69 -11.46
C TRP A 122 -3.81 14.73 -10.46
N HIS A 123 -3.71 15.51 -9.37
CA HIS A 123 -4.79 15.56 -8.36
C HIS A 123 -6.08 16.10 -8.95
N GLY A 124 -7.19 15.37 -8.73
CA GLY A 124 -8.53 15.75 -9.19
C GLY A 124 -8.82 15.46 -10.66
N ARG A 125 -7.88 14.86 -11.42
CA ARG A 125 -8.12 14.54 -12.84
C ARG A 125 -9.21 13.48 -13.01
N SER A 126 -9.72 13.40 -14.26
CA SER A 126 -10.78 12.45 -14.67
C SER A 126 -12.00 12.50 -13.74
N GLY A 127 -12.44 13.74 -13.40
CA GLY A 127 -13.61 13.97 -12.54
C GLY A 127 -13.40 13.50 -11.10
N GLY A 128 -12.18 13.57 -10.59
CA GLY A 128 -11.81 13.14 -9.23
C GLY A 128 -11.47 11.65 -9.10
N ARG A 129 -11.46 10.90 -10.21
CA ARG A 129 -11.07 9.48 -10.19
C ARG A 129 -9.58 9.30 -9.92
N ILE A 130 -8.74 10.22 -10.38
CA ILE A 130 -7.32 10.28 -10.07
C ILE A 130 -7.12 11.32 -8.97
N GLN A 131 -6.54 10.89 -7.87
CA GLN A 131 -6.15 11.70 -6.72
C GLN A 131 -4.64 11.59 -6.52
N SER A 132 -4.06 12.45 -5.69
CA SER A 132 -2.66 12.34 -5.31
C SER A 132 -2.51 12.11 -3.81
N VAL A 133 -1.40 11.51 -3.43
CA VAL A 133 -0.98 11.29 -2.05
C VAL A 133 0.47 11.73 -1.92
N MET A 134 0.86 12.32 -0.80
CA MET A 134 2.27 12.53 -0.47
C MET A 134 2.81 11.24 0.11
N ALA A 135 3.86 10.68 -0.51
CA ALA A 135 4.36 9.37 -0.14
C ALA A 135 5.84 9.40 0.24
N ALA A 136 6.22 8.64 1.28
CA ALA A 136 7.61 8.46 1.68
C ALA A 136 7.99 6.98 1.72
N ASN A 137 9.23 6.67 1.35
CA ASN A 137 9.74 5.30 1.35
C ASN A 137 9.68 4.66 2.76
N GLY A 138 10.19 5.36 3.76
CA GLY A 138 10.24 4.90 5.15
C GLY A 138 11.09 5.85 5.98
N LEU A 139 11.24 5.53 7.25
CA LEU A 139 11.95 6.41 8.18
C LEU A 139 13.47 6.37 8.00
N SER A 140 14.03 5.18 7.79
CA SER A 140 15.48 4.99 7.67
C SER A 140 16.11 5.64 6.43
N MET A 141 15.31 5.84 5.38
CA MET A 141 15.75 6.44 4.11
C MET A 141 15.36 7.91 3.96
N SER A 142 14.82 8.52 5.00
CA SER A 142 14.27 9.87 4.95
C SER A 142 14.80 10.75 6.06
N SER A 143 15.44 11.87 5.72
CA SER A 143 15.89 12.85 6.71
C SER A 143 14.71 13.56 7.38
N PRO A 144 14.90 14.14 8.59
CA PRO A 144 13.87 14.95 9.24
C PRO A 144 13.42 16.14 8.38
N THR A 145 14.34 16.69 7.58
CA THR A 145 14.03 17.82 6.68
C THR A 145 13.16 17.39 5.53
N LEU A 146 13.39 16.20 4.94
CA LEU A 146 12.54 15.65 3.90
C LEU A 146 11.13 15.39 4.42
N LEU A 147 10.99 14.65 5.54
CA LEU A 147 9.67 14.29 6.07
C LEU A 147 8.85 15.51 6.49
N LYS A 148 9.48 16.49 7.16
CA LYS A 148 8.81 17.75 7.51
C LYS A 148 8.42 18.57 6.28
N GLY A 149 9.25 18.57 5.23
CA GLY A 149 8.92 19.19 3.95
C GLY A 149 7.75 18.50 3.25
N LEU A 150 7.74 17.18 3.26
CA LEU A 150 6.63 16.37 2.72
C LEU A 150 5.33 16.63 3.49
N ARG A 151 5.39 16.68 4.84
CA ARG A 151 4.24 17.00 5.69
C ARG A 151 3.68 18.38 5.37
N ALA A 152 4.54 19.40 5.30
CA ALA A 152 4.12 20.76 4.96
C ALA A 152 3.45 20.82 3.59
N ALA A 153 3.99 20.12 2.58
CA ALA A 153 3.39 20.05 1.26
C ALA A 153 2.02 19.34 1.28
N ALA A 154 1.89 18.28 2.07
CA ALA A 154 0.61 17.59 2.25
C ALA A 154 -0.44 18.51 2.89
N ASP A 155 -0.06 19.26 3.91
CA ASP A 155 -0.94 20.24 4.59
C ASP A 155 -1.37 21.37 3.64
N ASP A 156 -0.44 21.93 2.89
CA ASP A 156 -0.70 23.02 1.94
C ASP A 156 -1.62 22.61 0.79
N LEU A 157 -1.51 21.36 0.34
CA LEU A 157 -2.31 20.80 -0.76
C LEU A 157 -3.58 20.08 -0.30
N GLY A 158 -3.75 19.90 1.01
CA GLY A 158 -4.88 19.14 1.57
C GLY A 158 -4.85 17.65 1.22
N LEU A 159 -3.66 17.05 1.11
CA LEU A 159 -3.47 15.66 0.71
C LEU A 159 -3.17 14.76 1.90
N ARG A 160 -3.51 13.47 1.76
CA ARG A 160 -3.06 12.43 2.68
C ARG A 160 -1.58 12.15 2.54
N VAL A 161 -1.00 11.55 3.58
CA VAL A 161 0.37 11.00 3.56
C VAL A 161 0.30 9.48 3.60
N SER A 162 1.15 8.80 2.81
CA SER A 162 1.36 7.35 2.90
C SER A 162 2.84 7.07 3.14
N ILE A 163 3.15 6.17 4.08
CA ILE A 163 4.54 5.87 4.47
C ILE A 163 4.67 4.44 5.00
N HIS A 164 5.74 3.74 4.60
CA HIS A 164 6.07 2.46 5.25
C HIS A 164 6.54 2.73 6.68
N LEU A 165 5.90 2.08 7.66
CA LEU A 165 6.22 2.20 9.08
C LEU A 165 6.22 0.82 9.75
N GLY A 166 7.15 0.61 10.69
CA GLY A 166 7.21 -0.63 11.45
C GLY A 166 7.34 -1.87 10.56
N PHE A 167 8.21 -1.80 9.57
CA PHE A 167 8.41 -2.87 8.59
C PHE A 167 9.83 -3.50 8.67
N GLY A 168 10.39 -3.59 9.89
CA GLY A 168 11.69 -4.19 10.16
C GLY A 168 12.86 -3.23 9.99
N GLU A 169 12.64 -1.94 10.12
CA GLU A 169 13.69 -0.91 10.03
C GLU A 169 14.10 -0.32 11.38
N ARG A 170 13.56 -0.81 12.49
CA ARG A 170 13.75 -0.28 13.86
C ARG A 170 15.22 0.01 14.18
N GLU A 171 16.09 -1.00 14.09
CA GLU A 171 17.50 -0.87 14.42
C GLU A 171 18.23 0.13 13.51
N LEU A 172 17.84 0.18 12.23
CA LEU A 172 18.41 1.10 11.26
C LEU A 172 17.99 2.55 11.57
N VAL A 173 16.71 2.77 11.88
CA VAL A 173 16.19 4.09 12.27
C VAL A 173 16.89 4.60 13.53
N GLU A 174 17.03 3.75 14.56
CA GLU A 174 17.74 4.10 15.79
C GLU A 174 19.23 4.42 15.53
N SER A 175 19.87 3.64 14.67
CA SER A 175 21.27 3.86 14.29
C SER A 175 21.49 5.17 13.53
N VAL A 176 20.58 5.50 12.60
CA VAL A 176 20.71 6.65 11.71
C VAL A 176 20.24 7.95 12.39
N HIS A 177 19.13 7.89 13.10
CA HIS A 177 18.47 9.09 13.66
C HIS A 177 18.67 9.26 15.17
N HIS A 178 19.25 8.26 15.86
CA HIS A 178 19.42 8.23 17.32
C HIS A 178 18.10 8.45 18.07
N ARG A 179 17.01 7.93 17.53
CA ARG A 179 15.63 8.03 18.03
C ARG A 179 14.90 6.71 17.84
N ALA A 180 13.98 6.37 18.74
CA ALA A 180 13.04 5.29 18.52
C ALA A 180 12.17 5.59 17.29
N GLN A 181 11.81 4.56 16.51
CA GLN A 181 11.16 4.74 15.20
C GLN A 181 9.88 5.56 15.27
N PHE A 182 8.98 5.32 16.21
CA PHE A 182 7.70 6.04 16.30
C PHE A 182 7.82 7.42 16.96
N ASP A 183 8.82 7.64 17.82
CA ASP A 183 9.17 8.99 18.28
C ASP A 183 9.67 9.84 17.11
N TYR A 184 10.52 9.27 16.26
CA TYR A 184 11.00 9.94 15.07
C TYR A 184 9.88 10.24 14.08
N ALA A 185 8.97 9.28 13.83
CA ALA A 185 7.78 9.50 13.00
C ALA A 185 6.90 10.63 13.54
N THR A 186 6.70 10.68 14.87
CA THR A 186 5.95 11.74 15.55
C THR A 186 6.61 13.11 15.39
N ASP A 187 7.93 13.20 15.65
CA ASP A 187 8.71 14.44 15.51
C ASP A 187 8.68 15.01 14.08
N CYS A 188 8.50 14.14 13.09
CA CYS A 188 8.43 14.49 11.68
C CYS A 188 7.00 14.71 11.14
N GLY A 189 5.95 14.52 11.97
CA GLY A 189 4.56 14.68 11.57
C GLY A 189 4.04 13.53 10.70
N MET A 190 4.63 12.33 10.82
CA MET A 190 4.26 11.14 10.07
C MET A 190 3.24 10.25 10.81
N LEU A 191 2.54 10.79 11.80
CA LEU A 191 1.38 10.19 12.46
C LEU A 191 0.23 11.21 12.45
N GLY A 192 -1.01 10.76 12.15
CA GLY A 192 -2.18 11.64 12.10
C GLY A 192 -3.36 10.98 11.41
N THR A 193 -4.54 11.63 11.48
CA THR A 193 -5.79 11.12 10.88
C THR A 193 -5.79 11.07 9.36
N ASP A 194 -4.87 11.77 8.74
CA ASP A 194 -4.63 11.81 7.30
C ASP A 194 -3.42 10.98 6.86
N VAL A 195 -2.81 10.24 7.79
CA VAL A 195 -1.66 9.38 7.52
C VAL A 195 -2.10 7.92 7.37
N ILE A 196 -1.59 7.28 6.34
CA ILE A 196 -1.73 5.85 6.05
C ILE A 196 -0.37 5.19 6.30
N ALA A 197 -0.23 4.50 7.42
CA ALA A 197 0.93 3.68 7.73
C ALA A 197 0.83 2.35 6.98
N VAL A 198 1.93 1.88 6.37
CA VAL A 198 1.95 0.63 5.62
C VAL A 198 2.70 -0.43 6.41
N HIS A 199 2.22 -1.67 6.40
CA HIS A 199 2.74 -2.88 7.03
C HIS A 199 2.54 -2.97 8.55
N CYS A 200 3.25 -2.19 9.34
CA CYS A 200 3.23 -2.18 10.81
C CYS A 200 3.29 -3.59 11.46
N TYR A 201 4.19 -4.46 10.98
CA TYR A 201 4.38 -5.79 11.59
C TYR A 201 5.43 -5.77 12.72
N ASP A 202 6.40 -4.86 12.67
CA ASP A 202 7.43 -4.65 13.68
C ASP A 202 7.04 -3.48 14.62
N VAL A 203 6.00 -3.72 15.42
CA VAL A 203 5.47 -2.74 16.37
C VAL A 203 5.17 -3.41 17.71
N ASP A 204 5.45 -2.69 18.80
CA ASP A 204 5.07 -3.09 20.15
C ASP A 204 3.73 -2.47 20.58
N GLU A 205 3.29 -2.79 21.81
CA GLU A 205 2.01 -2.33 22.32
C GLU A 205 1.95 -0.81 22.51
N ALA A 206 3.06 -0.17 22.91
CA ALA A 206 3.13 1.27 23.11
C ALA A 206 3.06 2.00 21.76
N GLU A 207 3.69 1.46 20.74
CA GLU A 207 3.67 1.99 19.37
C GLU A 207 2.27 1.83 18.72
N ILE A 208 1.58 0.71 18.97
CA ILE A 208 0.17 0.54 18.58
C ILE A 208 -0.70 1.61 19.26
N ASP A 209 -0.43 1.92 20.54
CA ASP A 209 -1.13 3.00 21.23
C ASP A 209 -0.86 4.38 20.60
N MET A 210 0.36 4.65 20.16
CA MET A 210 0.71 5.89 19.46
C MET A 210 -0.04 6.00 18.15
N LEU A 211 -0.05 4.94 17.33
CA LEU A 211 -0.80 4.87 16.08
C LEU A 211 -2.31 5.10 16.30
N ALA A 212 -2.91 4.39 17.24
CA ALA A 212 -4.33 4.51 17.55
C ALA A 212 -4.71 5.91 18.05
N LYS A 213 -3.94 6.48 18.97
CA LYS A 213 -4.18 7.83 19.54
C LYS A 213 -4.01 8.94 18.52
N SER A 214 -3.11 8.79 17.56
CA SER A 214 -2.92 9.75 16.47
C SER A 214 -4.03 9.69 15.42
N GLY A 215 -4.81 8.61 15.38
CA GLY A 215 -5.79 8.35 14.34
C GLY A 215 -5.19 7.87 13.02
N THR A 216 -3.92 7.45 13.03
CA THR A 216 -3.24 6.89 11.85
C THR A 216 -3.94 5.61 11.40
N SER A 217 -4.21 5.51 10.11
CA SER A 217 -4.81 4.33 9.48
C SER A 217 -3.74 3.34 9.02
N LEU A 218 -4.10 2.06 8.89
CA LEU A 218 -3.18 1.01 8.43
C LEU A 218 -3.56 0.50 7.04
N ALA A 219 -2.62 0.49 6.10
CA ALA A 219 -2.65 -0.35 4.91
C ALA A 219 -1.92 -1.67 5.22
N HIS A 220 -2.68 -2.71 5.51
CA HIS A 220 -2.15 -4.03 5.85
C HIS A 220 -1.89 -4.85 4.59
N CYS A 221 -0.65 -5.33 4.41
CA CYS A 221 -0.21 -6.12 3.27
C CYS A 221 0.10 -7.57 3.67
N PRO A 222 -0.92 -8.37 4.06
CA PRO A 222 -0.70 -9.68 4.69
C PRO A 222 0.02 -10.66 3.80
N HIS A 223 -0.26 -10.64 2.50
CA HIS A 223 0.33 -11.58 1.55
C HIS A 223 1.84 -11.35 1.42
N MET A 224 2.24 -10.10 1.22
CA MET A 224 3.67 -9.75 1.17
C MET A 224 4.38 -10.00 2.50
N ASN A 225 3.77 -9.61 3.63
CA ASN A 225 4.39 -9.80 4.94
C ASN A 225 4.68 -11.28 5.23
N GLN A 226 3.75 -12.20 4.85
CA GLN A 226 3.95 -13.65 5.04
C GLN A 226 5.16 -14.19 4.28
N PHE A 227 5.43 -13.72 3.06
CA PHE A 227 6.62 -14.11 2.31
C PHE A 227 7.92 -13.61 2.95
N ARG A 228 7.83 -12.60 3.81
CA ARG A 228 8.94 -12.12 4.65
C ARG A 228 9.01 -12.81 6.00
N GLY A 229 8.08 -13.73 6.32
CA GLY A 229 7.99 -14.40 7.62
C GLY A 229 7.34 -13.56 8.71
N GLU A 230 6.64 -12.48 8.34
CA GLU A 230 6.12 -11.48 9.26
C GLU A 230 4.60 -11.46 9.31
N VAL A 231 4.04 -11.11 10.48
CA VAL A 231 2.59 -10.99 10.70
C VAL A 231 2.29 -9.75 11.56
N ALA A 232 1.56 -8.81 10.99
CA ALA A 232 1.13 -7.61 11.73
C ALA A 232 0.08 -7.96 12.82
N PRO A 233 0.11 -7.27 13.99
CA PRO A 233 -0.80 -7.52 15.11
C PRO A 233 -2.17 -6.84 14.91
N ILE A 234 -2.87 -7.13 13.80
CA ILE A 234 -4.08 -6.41 13.41
C ILE A 234 -5.22 -6.50 14.42
N GLN A 235 -5.36 -7.62 15.16
CA GLN A 235 -6.37 -7.75 16.22
C GLN A 235 -6.13 -6.75 17.37
N ALA A 236 -4.87 -6.59 17.78
CA ALA A 236 -4.51 -5.60 18.79
C ALA A 236 -4.80 -4.17 18.31
N MET A 237 -4.49 -3.88 17.03
CA MET A 237 -4.78 -2.59 16.40
C MET A 237 -6.28 -2.32 16.28
N GLN A 238 -7.06 -3.31 15.83
CA GLN A 238 -8.53 -3.22 15.75
C GLN A 238 -9.17 -3.01 17.12
N SER A 239 -8.67 -3.71 18.16
CA SER A 239 -9.19 -3.54 19.53
C SER A 239 -8.98 -2.13 20.10
N LYS A 240 -8.01 -1.38 19.56
CA LYS A 240 -7.74 0.02 19.88
C LYS A 240 -8.45 1.02 18.94
N GLY A 241 -9.30 0.52 18.03
CA GLY A 241 -10.12 1.33 17.15
C GLY A 241 -9.40 1.88 15.91
N MET A 242 -8.23 1.33 15.54
CA MET A 242 -7.55 1.73 14.32
C MET A 242 -8.34 1.33 13.07
N GLN A 243 -8.39 2.21 12.08
CA GLN A 243 -8.88 1.88 10.75
C GLN A 243 -7.83 1.05 10.01
N ILE A 244 -8.25 -0.10 9.46
CA ILE A 244 -7.38 -1.02 8.73
C ILE A 244 -8.00 -1.35 7.39
N GLY A 245 -7.24 -1.21 6.31
CA GLY A 245 -7.59 -1.67 4.97
C GLY A 245 -6.51 -2.59 4.43
N LEU A 246 -6.84 -3.42 3.45
CA LEU A 246 -5.87 -4.30 2.81
C LEU A 246 -5.15 -3.63 1.64
N GLY A 247 -3.88 -4.00 1.46
CA GLY A 247 -3.04 -3.64 0.32
C GLY A 247 -2.43 -4.88 -0.33
N ILE A 248 -2.23 -4.82 -1.64
CA ILE A 248 -1.54 -5.89 -2.40
C ILE A 248 -0.02 -5.79 -2.21
N ASP A 249 0.49 -4.57 -2.18
CA ASP A 249 1.93 -4.26 -2.16
C ASP A 249 2.59 -4.47 -3.54
N ASN A 250 3.64 -5.27 -3.64
CA ASN A 250 4.52 -5.39 -4.81
C ASN A 250 3.90 -6.26 -5.95
N TYR A 251 4.61 -7.21 -6.43
CA TYR A 251 4.46 -8.01 -7.66
C TYR A 251 3.28 -9.00 -7.68
N PHE A 252 2.41 -9.01 -6.69
CA PHE A 252 1.19 -9.81 -6.67
C PHE A 252 0.03 -9.06 -7.35
N SER A 253 -0.98 -9.78 -7.81
CA SER A 253 -2.14 -9.18 -8.48
C SER A 253 -3.48 -9.86 -8.14
N ASP A 254 -3.47 -11.04 -7.51
CA ASP A 254 -4.69 -11.72 -7.09
C ASP A 254 -5.12 -11.27 -5.69
N TYR A 255 -6.13 -10.40 -5.63
CA TYR A 255 -6.64 -9.87 -4.38
C TYR A 255 -7.27 -10.93 -3.46
N PHE A 256 -7.75 -12.03 -4.02
CA PHE A 256 -8.28 -13.14 -3.22
C PHE A 256 -7.20 -13.82 -2.37
N GLU A 257 -5.95 -13.84 -2.85
CA GLU A 257 -4.81 -14.31 -2.05
C GLU A 257 -4.54 -13.37 -0.87
N VAL A 258 -4.72 -12.05 -1.04
CA VAL A 258 -4.59 -11.08 0.04
C VAL A 258 -5.64 -11.32 1.12
N LEU A 259 -6.91 -11.57 0.74
CA LEU A 259 -7.98 -11.90 1.68
C LEU A 259 -7.66 -13.17 2.49
N ARG A 260 -7.25 -14.25 1.81
CA ARG A 260 -6.88 -15.53 2.46
C ARG A 260 -5.68 -15.37 3.37
N SER A 261 -4.66 -14.64 2.92
CA SER A 261 -3.46 -14.36 3.71
C SER A 261 -3.80 -13.57 4.97
N CYS A 262 -4.71 -12.60 4.88
CA CYS A 262 -5.17 -11.84 6.05
C CYS A 262 -5.82 -12.75 7.10
N ILE A 263 -6.74 -13.64 6.71
CA ILE A 263 -7.37 -14.57 7.62
C ILE A 263 -6.36 -15.55 8.20
N ALA A 264 -5.52 -16.14 7.36
CA ALA A 264 -4.56 -17.16 7.78
C ALA A 264 -3.54 -16.61 8.78
N SER A 265 -2.94 -15.45 8.48
CA SER A 265 -1.95 -14.82 9.36
C SER A 265 -2.56 -14.40 10.69
N ALA A 266 -3.77 -13.82 10.67
CA ALA A 266 -4.47 -13.43 11.87
C ALA A 266 -4.73 -14.61 12.81
N ARG A 267 -5.24 -15.73 12.28
CA ARG A 267 -5.51 -16.97 13.03
C ARG A 267 -4.24 -17.62 13.56
N ILE A 268 -3.18 -17.67 12.75
CA ILE A 268 -1.88 -18.21 13.18
C ILE A 268 -1.33 -17.37 14.34
N ARG A 269 -1.36 -16.04 14.25
CA ARG A 269 -0.87 -15.17 15.31
C ARG A 269 -1.67 -15.26 16.60
N ALA A 270 -3.00 -15.34 16.49
CA ALA A 270 -3.91 -15.44 17.62
C ALA A 270 -3.96 -16.85 18.24
N HIS A 271 -3.49 -17.89 17.54
CA HIS A 271 -3.73 -19.29 17.86
C HIS A 271 -5.23 -19.61 18.04
N ASP A 272 -6.09 -18.96 17.26
CA ASP A 272 -7.54 -19.04 17.35
C ASP A 272 -8.17 -19.09 15.93
N PRO A 273 -8.88 -20.20 15.57
CA PRO A 273 -9.50 -20.35 14.27
C PRO A 273 -10.76 -19.49 14.07
N GLU A 274 -11.30 -18.90 15.12
CA GLU A 274 -12.52 -18.07 15.06
C GLU A 274 -12.22 -16.59 14.76
N VAL A 275 -10.96 -16.17 14.89
CA VAL A 275 -10.53 -14.79 14.57
C VAL A 275 -10.66 -14.55 13.08
N LEU A 276 -11.22 -13.39 12.74
CA LEU A 276 -11.36 -12.83 11.40
C LEU A 276 -12.12 -13.77 10.44
N SER A 277 -13.40 -13.51 10.28
CA SER A 277 -14.27 -14.24 9.35
C SER A 277 -14.01 -13.85 7.89
N ALA A 278 -14.58 -14.60 6.95
CA ALA A 278 -14.59 -14.25 5.55
C ALA A 278 -15.28 -12.89 5.29
N GLN A 279 -16.33 -12.59 6.05
CA GLN A 279 -17.05 -11.33 5.97
C GLN A 279 -16.15 -10.16 6.41
N ASP A 280 -15.39 -10.32 7.51
CA ASP A 280 -14.47 -9.30 8.00
C ASP A 280 -13.34 -9.06 6.99
N ALA A 281 -12.75 -10.12 6.43
CA ALA A 281 -11.71 -9.98 5.42
C ALA A 281 -12.23 -9.28 4.15
N LEU A 282 -13.46 -9.58 3.72
CA LEU A 282 -14.09 -8.89 2.59
C LEU A 282 -14.31 -7.39 2.90
N ALA A 283 -14.72 -7.05 4.11
CA ALA A 283 -14.88 -5.66 4.55
C ALA A 283 -13.53 -4.92 4.52
N LEU A 284 -12.47 -5.54 5.07
CA LEU A 284 -11.10 -5.00 5.05
C LEU A 284 -10.58 -4.76 3.61
N GLY A 285 -11.04 -5.55 2.64
CA GLY A 285 -10.67 -5.38 1.21
C GLY A 285 -11.63 -4.50 0.40
N THR A 286 -12.65 -3.93 1.02
CA THR A 286 -13.67 -3.11 0.35
C THR A 286 -13.95 -1.82 1.13
N ILE A 287 -14.97 -1.82 1.99
CA ILE A 287 -15.43 -0.62 2.70
C ILE A 287 -14.39 -0.07 3.68
N ASP A 288 -13.67 -0.94 4.41
CA ASP A 288 -12.66 -0.50 5.38
C ASP A 288 -11.43 0.06 4.65
N ALA A 289 -10.98 -0.56 3.55
CA ALA A 289 -9.92 -0.01 2.72
C ALA A 289 -10.33 1.33 2.08
N ALA A 290 -11.61 1.48 1.68
CA ALA A 290 -12.14 2.75 1.22
C ALA A 290 -12.09 3.82 2.34
N ALA A 291 -12.41 3.45 3.59
CA ALA A 291 -12.31 4.35 4.75
C ALA A 291 -10.86 4.79 5.02
N VAL A 292 -9.89 3.86 4.95
CA VAL A 292 -8.45 4.20 5.05
C VAL A 292 -8.06 5.26 4.01
N MET A 293 -8.60 5.17 2.80
CA MET A 293 -8.36 6.14 1.73
C MET A 293 -9.25 7.40 1.83
N GLY A 294 -10.22 7.44 2.77
CA GLY A 294 -11.19 8.54 2.91
C GLY A 294 -12.28 8.54 1.84
N LEU A 295 -12.56 7.39 1.23
CA LEU A 295 -13.53 7.21 0.14
C LEU A 295 -14.76 6.39 0.53
N ASP A 296 -14.95 6.02 1.80
CA ASP A 296 -16.06 5.17 2.26
C ASP A 296 -17.44 5.78 2.01
N HIS A 297 -17.53 7.09 1.86
CA HIS A 297 -18.75 7.80 1.46
C HIS A 297 -19.02 7.72 -0.06
N GLU A 298 -18.02 7.37 -0.88
CA GLU A 298 -18.13 7.30 -2.35
C GLU A 298 -18.15 5.87 -2.89
N ILE A 299 -17.38 4.95 -2.29
CA ILE A 299 -17.16 3.57 -2.77
C ILE A 299 -17.10 2.57 -1.60
N GLY A 300 -16.79 1.30 -1.89
CA GLY A 300 -16.53 0.24 -0.92
C GLY A 300 -17.77 -0.56 -0.50
N SER A 301 -18.97 -0.04 -0.74
CA SER A 301 -20.25 -0.74 -0.51
C SER A 301 -21.26 -0.41 -1.62
N ILE A 302 -22.31 -1.23 -1.73
CA ILE A 302 -23.39 -1.00 -2.70
C ILE A 302 -24.51 -0.24 -2.01
N GLU A 303 -24.52 1.08 -2.19
CA GLU A 303 -25.50 1.99 -1.58
C GLU A 303 -25.93 3.06 -2.58
N ILE A 304 -27.18 3.54 -2.42
CA ILE A 304 -27.71 4.62 -3.27
C ILE A 304 -26.88 5.90 -3.04
N GLY A 305 -26.38 6.45 -4.14
CA GLY A 305 -25.56 7.68 -4.13
C GLY A 305 -24.06 7.44 -4.19
N LYS A 306 -23.60 6.21 -3.93
CA LYS A 306 -22.19 5.83 -4.17
C LYS A 306 -21.92 5.57 -5.64
N LYS A 307 -20.64 5.65 -6.00
CA LYS A 307 -20.15 5.32 -7.35
C LYS A 307 -20.24 3.83 -7.60
N ALA A 308 -20.42 3.45 -8.85
CA ALA A 308 -20.56 2.06 -9.27
C ALA A 308 -19.20 1.37 -9.49
N ASP A 309 -18.33 1.44 -8.49
CA ASP A 309 -17.07 0.69 -8.47
C ASP A 309 -17.38 -0.77 -8.08
N LEU A 310 -17.69 -1.60 -9.09
CA LEU A 310 -18.30 -2.92 -8.92
C LEU A 310 -17.51 -4.01 -9.63
N GLN A 311 -17.64 -5.23 -9.13
CA GLN A 311 -17.21 -6.45 -9.82
C GLN A 311 -18.36 -7.46 -9.89
N ILE A 312 -18.46 -8.18 -11.00
CA ILE A 312 -19.40 -9.28 -11.19
C ILE A 312 -18.60 -10.57 -11.26
N ILE A 313 -18.98 -11.55 -10.46
CA ILE A 313 -18.29 -12.84 -10.34
C ILE A 313 -19.27 -13.96 -10.68
N ASP A 314 -18.89 -14.87 -11.58
CA ASP A 314 -19.69 -16.04 -11.92
C ASP A 314 -19.52 -17.15 -10.89
N MET A 315 -20.44 -17.22 -9.93
CA MET A 315 -20.43 -18.21 -8.86
C MET A 315 -20.75 -19.66 -9.30
N ARG A 316 -21.10 -19.87 -10.59
CA ARG A 316 -21.37 -21.21 -11.14
C ARG A 316 -20.13 -21.96 -11.60
N ARG A 317 -18.96 -21.33 -11.50
CA ARG A 317 -17.68 -21.96 -11.87
C ARG A 317 -17.36 -23.14 -10.97
N LEU A 318 -16.66 -24.13 -11.50
CA LEU A 318 -16.35 -25.41 -10.80
C LEU A 318 -15.70 -25.19 -9.43
N GLY A 319 -14.76 -24.24 -9.32
CA GLY A 319 -14.07 -23.93 -8.06
C GLY A 319 -14.97 -23.27 -7.00
N LEU A 320 -16.10 -22.69 -7.40
CA LEU A 320 -17.04 -21.97 -6.54
C LEU A 320 -18.35 -22.75 -6.27
N THR A 321 -18.45 -23.98 -6.77
CA THR A 321 -19.63 -24.84 -6.60
C THR A 321 -19.26 -26.07 -5.76
N PRO A 322 -20.06 -26.42 -4.72
CA PRO A 322 -21.33 -25.81 -4.30
C PRO A 322 -21.15 -24.49 -3.55
N THR A 323 -22.08 -23.57 -3.73
CA THR A 323 -22.09 -22.26 -3.05
C THR A 323 -23.06 -22.29 -1.88
N ASN A 324 -22.58 -22.76 -0.69
CA ASN A 324 -23.40 -22.83 0.52
C ASN A 324 -23.49 -21.46 1.22
N ASP A 325 -22.35 -20.75 1.33
CA ASP A 325 -22.22 -19.37 1.77
C ASP A 325 -21.48 -18.61 0.67
N PRO A 326 -22.12 -17.65 -0.01
CA PRO A 326 -21.49 -16.94 -1.11
C PRO A 326 -20.22 -16.17 -0.72
N VAL A 327 -20.21 -15.53 0.46
CA VAL A 327 -19.08 -14.75 0.92
C VAL A 327 -17.91 -15.66 1.29
N ALA A 328 -18.15 -16.68 2.10
CA ALA A 328 -17.13 -17.65 2.47
C ALA A 328 -16.58 -18.38 1.24
N THR A 329 -17.47 -18.83 0.33
CA THR A 329 -17.06 -19.49 -0.92
C THR A 329 -16.17 -18.55 -1.75
N LEU A 330 -16.55 -17.30 -1.89
CA LEU A 330 -15.79 -16.32 -2.65
C LEU A 330 -14.40 -16.08 -2.03
N VAL A 331 -14.33 -15.79 -0.73
CA VAL A 331 -13.08 -15.46 -0.04
C VAL A 331 -12.11 -16.65 0.00
N TYR A 332 -12.60 -17.84 0.32
CA TYR A 332 -11.74 -19.03 0.48
C TYR A 332 -11.39 -19.72 -0.85
N HIS A 333 -12.22 -19.60 -1.88
CA HIS A 333 -12.09 -20.37 -3.12
C HIS A 333 -12.05 -19.53 -4.39
N GLY A 334 -12.38 -18.22 -4.33
CA GLY A 334 -12.34 -17.32 -5.47
C GLY A 334 -10.91 -17.01 -5.92
N HIS A 335 -10.78 -16.61 -7.17
CA HIS A 335 -9.55 -16.14 -7.80
C HIS A 335 -9.85 -14.98 -8.75
N GLY A 336 -8.86 -14.15 -9.06
CA GLY A 336 -9.02 -13.05 -10.01
C GLY A 336 -9.60 -13.48 -11.38
N LYS A 337 -9.30 -14.70 -11.84
CA LYS A 337 -9.88 -15.28 -13.07
C LYS A 337 -11.40 -15.55 -13.02
N ASP A 338 -12.00 -15.55 -11.84
CA ASP A 338 -13.44 -15.78 -11.65
C ASP A 338 -14.24 -14.48 -11.78
N VAL A 339 -13.57 -13.33 -11.78
CA VAL A 339 -14.15 -12.03 -12.07
C VAL A 339 -14.49 -11.96 -13.56
N GLU A 340 -15.76 -11.68 -13.86
CA GLU A 340 -16.29 -11.61 -15.24
C GLU A 340 -16.30 -10.18 -15.77
N THR A 341 -16.73 -9.24 -14.92
CA THR A 341 -16.88 -7.82 -15.31
C THR A 341 -16.43 -6.92 -14.16
N VAL A 342 -15.73 -5.86 -14.51
CA VAL A 342 -15.35 -4.77 -13.57
C VAL A 342 -15.90 -3.46 -14.13
N ILE A 343 -16.47 -2.65 -13.25
CA ILE A 343 -17.01 -1.32 -13.52
C ILE A 343 -16.34 -0.34 -12.56
N VAL A 344 -15.88 0.81 -13.06
CA VAL A 344 -15.28 1.89 -12.28
C VAL A 344 -15.86 3.24 -12.70
#